data_381b99ae468002d95dfa0c09e63eaf82
#
_entry.id   381b99ae468002d95dfa0c09e63eaf82
#
_cell.length_a   1.000
_cell.length_b   1.000
_cell.length_c   1.000
_cell.angle_alpha   90.00
_cell.angle_beta   90.00
_cell.angle_gamma   90.00
#
_symmetry.space_group_name_H-M   'P 1'
#
loop_
_entity.id
_entity.type
_entity.pdbx_description
1 polymer ?
#
loop_
_entity_poly.entity_id
_entity_poly.type
_entity_poly.pdbx_seq_one_letter_code
_entity_poly.pdbx_strand_id
1 'polypeptide(L)'
;RRGTVQHYFSGAVRVGNARAYKILIVAVLICATVLTMIVVNSLRFNPDPSRDQDFIARAQQKSVPGIKVKASALGGSESRRSFGENLGKYGIQPIWLEIENETDDQLVYLQIATDPDYYSPYEVSYRFHGIFSPAANLARDAFFLKRQIPSVVQPHSHSTGFVYGEADSGIKYARFVIVGSNRLETFDFALSVPGPAFVGTGVHADTIPRDQKVEDLDIDALRKVLTKISCCTTNSDATRLGDPLNLVIVEGERDPIIPFIARDWHLAQKLDIASIVETARAFIFRDEYLTSPVSPLFVFNRREDVAIQKARSTINERIHARLWLTPYTFQSRRIWIGQVSRDIGVRLTDQTWNLTTHKIGPDVDFDRSYLLQDLLMSGFVERYGFVGGVGAATMSDPRRNLTADPYYTDGLRLVAFLSNQTRTLGDIERLPWEQPPAPSDEAR
;
A
#
# COMPACT_ATOMS: atom_id res chain seq x y z
N ARG A 1 -100.67 23.18 -3.84
CA ARG A 1 -99.52 24.12 -3.70
C ARG A 1 -98.28 23.36 -3.97
N ARG A 2 -97.57 23.78 -4.98
CA ARG A 2 -96.33 23.26 -5.46
C ARG A 2 -95.17 23.59 -4.47
N GLY A 3 -94.25 22.70 -4.20
CA GLY A 3 -93.00 22.92 -3.51
C GLY A 3 -91.87 22.15 -4.14
N THR A 4 -90.97 22.85 -4.74
CA THR A 4 -89.81 22.48 -5.54
C THR A 4 -88.80 21.81 -4.66
N VAL A 5 -88.33 20.60 -5.08
CA VAL A 5 -87.09 19.91 -4.57
C VAL A 5 -85.97 20.25 -5.50
N GLN A 6 -84.99 20.98 -5.07
CA GLN A 6 -83.76 21.33 -5.80
C GLN A 6 -82.65 20.32 -5.53
N HIS A 7 -82.03 19.88 -6.61
CA HIS A 7 -80.93 18.97 -6.61
C HIS A 7 -79.70 19.49 -5.90
N TYR A 8 -79.13 18.69 -5.03
CA TYR A 8 -77.73 18.75 -4.61
C TYR A 8 -77.07 17.43 -4.85
N PHE A 9 -76.52 17.23 -6.06
CA PHE A 9 -75.55 16.18 -6.36
C PHE A 9 -74.68 16.69 -7.50
N SER A 10 -73.54 17.36 -7.17
CA SER A 10 -72.40 17.41 -8.06
C SER A 10 -71.21 18.09 -7.28
N GLY A 11 -70.18 17.33 -6.94
CA GLY A 11 -68.99 17.92 -6.38
C GLY A 11 -67.92 16.96 -5.87
N ALA A 12 -68.22 15.65 -5.74
CA ALA A 12 -67.29 14.73 -5.04
C ALA A 12 -66.48 13.78 -5.93
N VAL A 13 -66.64 13.77 -7.27
CA VAL A 13 -66.02 12.75 -8.14
C VAL A 13 -64.72 13.20 -8.82
N ARG A 14 -64.37 14.52 -8.78
CA ARG A 14 -63.19 15.02 -9.54
C ARG A 14 -61.88 15.09 -8.77
N VAL A 15 -61.87 14.99 -7.46
CA VAL A 15 -60.62 15.13 -6.66
C VAL A 15 -59.87 13.82 -6.51
N GLY A 16 -60.53 12.67 -6.59
CA GLY A 16 -59.94 11.34 -6.53
C GLY A 16 -59.02 10.99 -7.74
N ASN A 17 -59.42 11.40 -8.94
CA ASN A 17 -58.69 11.08 -10.17
C ASN A 17 -57.38 11.86 -10.32
N ALA A 18 -57.25 13.07 -9.84
CA ALA A 18 -56.05 13.88 -9.97
C ALA A 18 -54.89 13.35 -9.10
N ARG A 19 -55.16 12.81 -7.92
CA ARG A 19 -54.14 12.17 -7.05
C ARG A 19 -53.70 10.82 -7.65
N ALA A 20 -54.63 9.98 -8.14
CA ALA A 20 -54.32 8.73 -8.80
C ALA A 20 -53.47 8.96 -10.06
N TYR A 21 -53.76 9.99 -10.83
CA TYR A 21 -53.01 10.36 -12.02
C TYR A 21 -51.59 10.84 -11.69
N LYS A 22 -51.40 11.62 -10.66
CA LYS A 22 -50.06 12.05 -10.17
C LYS A 22 -49.24 10.85 -9.69
N ILE A 23 -49.84 9.92 -8.94
CA ILE A 23 -49.18 8.72 -8.47
C ILE A 23 -48.76 7.84 -9.68
N LEU A 24 -49.62 7.68 -10.69
CA LEU A 24 -49.31 6.94 -11.90
C LEU A 24 -48.15 7.58 -12.69
N ILE A 25 -48.15 8.92 -12.84
CA ILE A 25 -47.05 9.65 -13.51
C ILE A 25 -45.72 9.44 -12.78
N VAL A 26 -45.69 9.56 -11.45
CA VAL A 26 -44.51 9.34 -10.63
C VAL A 26 -44.02 7.89 -10.78
N ALA A 27 -44.92 6.92 -10.73
CA ALA A 27 -44.56 5.51 -10.93
C ALA A 27 -43.99 5.24 -12.34
N VAL A 28 -44.56 5.82 -13.38
CA VAL A 28 -44.04 5.70 -14.76
C VAL A 28 -42.66 6.37 -14.89
N LEU A 29 -42.45 7.52 -14.30
CA LEU A 29 -41.15 8.20 -14.29
C LEU A 29 -40.08 7.39 -13.54
N ILE A 30 -40.43 6.80 -12.39
CA ILE A 30 -39.52 5.92 -11.64
C ILE A 30 -39.19 4.69 -12.49
N CYS A 31 -40.16 4.02 -13.09
CA CYS A 31 -39.96 2.86 -13.99
C CYS A 31 -39.08 3.23 -15.19
N ALA A 32 -39.33 4.38 -15.84
CA ALA A 32 -38.55 4.87 -16.97
C ALA A 32 -37.11 5.16 -16.55
N THR A 33 -36.89 5.78 -15.38
CA THR A 33 -35.55 6.05 -14.84
C THR A 33 -34.81 4.76 -14.50
N VAL A 34 -35.46 3.79 -13.87
CA VAL A 34 -34.89 2.46 -13.58
C VAL A 34 -34.55 1.72 -14.86
N LEU A 35 -35.45 1.73 -15.85
CA LEU A 35 -35.21 1.09 -17.14
C LEU A 35 -34.01 1.74 -17.87
N THR A 36 -33.94 3.06 -17.86
CA THR A 36 -32.80 3.81 -18.42
C THR A 36 -31.50 3.46 -17.70
N MET A 37 -31.49 3.39 -16.37
CA MET A 37 -30.32 2.94 -15.61
C MET A 37 -29.90 1.52 -15.96
N ILE A 38 -30.84 0.60 -16.12
CA ILE A 38 -30.59 -0.79 -16.51
C ILE A 38 -29.95 -0.85 -17.90
N VAL A 39 -30.51 -0.13 -18.88
CA VAL A 39 -30.00 -0.08 -20.26
C VAL A 39 -28.60 0.56 -20.27
N VAL A 40 -28.40 1.68 -19.59
CA VAL A 40 -27.10 2.34 -19.51
C VAL A 40 -26.05 1.44 -18.84
N ASN A 41 -26.43 0.70 -17.80
CA ASN A 41 -25.51 -0.22 -17.11
C ASN A 41 -25.16 -1.45 -17.97
N SER A 42 -26.09 -1.96 -18.79
CA SER A 42 -25.80 -3.06 -19.72
C SER A 42 -24.93 -2.64 -20.91
N LEU A 43 -24.97 -1.37 -21.30
CA LEU A 43 -24.12 -0.79 -22.35
C LEU A 43 -22.70 -0.39 -21.86
N ARG A 44 -22.44 -0.41 -20.55
CA ARG A 44 -21.14 0.01 -19.98
C ARG A 44 -20.03 -1.02 -20.11
N PHE A 45 -20.34 -2.29 -20.30
CA PHE A 45 -19.31 -3.32 -20.50
C PHE A 45 -18.75 -3.24 -21.91
N ASN A 46 -17.69 -2.48 -22.05
CA ASN A 46 -16.96 -2.32 -23.31
C ASN A 46 -15.45 -2.43 -23.06
N PRO A 47 -14.94 -3.66 -22.83
CA PRO A 47 -13.52 -3.89 -22.65
C PRO A 47 -12.77 -3.61 -23.95
N ASP A 48 -11.61 -2.98 -23.85
CA ASP A 48 -10.69 -2.72 -24.96
C ASP A 48 -9.29 -3.28 -24.67
N PRO A 49 -9.07 -4.59 -24.91
CA PRO A 49 -7.77 -5.22 -24.71
C PRO A 49 -6.69 -4.77 -25.70
N SER A 50 -7.01 -4.00 -26.72
CA SER A 50 -6.02 -3.52 -27.71
C SER A 50 -4.93 -2.65 -27.08
N ARG A 51 -5.19 -2.07 -25.91
CA ARG A 51 -4.27 -1.23 -25.15
C ARG A 51 -3.55 -1.96 -24.00
N ASP A 52 -3.64 -3.27 -23.94
CA ASP A 52 -2.96 -4.07 -22.90
C ASP A 52 -1.43 -3.94 -22.99
N GLN A 53 -0.90 -3.58 -24.17
CA GLN A 53 0.53 -3.30 -24.35
C GLN A 53 1.07 -2.20 -23.40
N ASP A 54 0.23 -1.28 -22.95
CA ASP A 54 0.63 -0.18 -22.04
C ASP A 54 1.18 -0.74 -20.70
N PHE A 55 0.50 -1.72 -20.10
CA PHE A 55 0.96 -2.32 -18.84
C PHE A 55 1.94 -3.49 -19.06
N ILE A 56 1.87 -4.18 -20.20
CA ILE A 56 2.83 -5.24 -20.55
C ILE A 56 4.23 -4.63 -20.74
N ALA A 57 4.34 -3.48 -21.40
CA ALA A 57 5.62 -2.81 -21.64
C ALA A 57 6.34 -2.37 -20.35
N ARG A 58 5.60 -2.09 -19.26
CA ARG A 58 6.17 -1.72 -17.96
C ARG A 58 6.30 -2.89 -16.98
N ALA A 59 5.96 -4.11 -17.42
CA ALA A 59 6.04 -5.28 -16.56
C ALA A 59 7.45 -5.49 -16.03
N GLN A 60 7.56 -5.74 -14.74
CA GLN A 60 8.81 -6.14 -14.12
C GLN A 60 9.09 -7.60 -14.46
N GLN A 61 10.37 -7.94 -14.63
CA GLN A 61 10.81 -9.31 -14.92
C GLN A 61 11.76 -9.80 -13.85
N LYS A 62 11.59 -11.07 -13.45
CA LYS A 62 12.57 -11.84 -12.67
C LYS A 62 12.74 -13.21 -13.28
N SER A 63 13.92 -13.79 -13.12
CA SER A 63 14.23 -15.11 -13.68
C SER A 63 15.14 -15.90 -12.76
N VAL A 64 14.99 -17.22 -12.85
CA VAL A 64 15.90 -18.23 -12.36
C VAL A 64 16.22 -19.16 -13.54
N PRO A 65 17.22 -20.05 -13.48
CA PRO A 65 17.52 -20.95 -14.58
C PRO A 65 16.28 -21.72 -15.06
N GLY A 66 15.89 -21.51 -16.31
CA GLY A 66 14.77 -22.17 -16.98
C GLY A 66 13.38 -21.61 -16.68
N ILE A 67 13.22 -20.59 -15.84
CA ILE A 67 11.91 -19.99 -15.54
C ILE A 67 12.04 -18.46 -15.55
N LYS A 68 11.18 -17.79 -16.33
CA LYS A 68 11.02 -16.33 -16.30
C LYS A 68 9.60 -15.96 -15.89
N VAL A 69 9.50 -14.94 -15.10
CA VAL A 69 8.21 -14.38 -14.65
C VAL A 69 8.19 -12.89 -14.92
N LYS A 70 7.15 -12.43 -15.63
CA LYS A 70 6.87 -11.01 -15.81
C LYS A 70 5.54 -10.68 -15.17
N ALA A 71 5.45 -9.55 -14.49
CA ALA A 71 4.22 -9.14 -13.84
C ALA A 71 4.02 -7.63 -13.88
N SER A 72 2.76 -7.21 -13.89
CA SER A 72 2.34 -5.82 -13.84
C SER A 72 0.99 -5.69 -13.15
N ALA A 73 0.87 -4.83 -12.13
CA ALA A 73 -0.41 -4.52 -11.50
C ALA A 73 -1.11 -3.38 -12.23
N LEU A 74 -2.41 -3.49 -12.48
CA LEU A 74 -3.18 -2.49 -13.21
C LEU A 74 -3.78 -1.45 -12.26
N GLY A 75 -3.66 -0.17 -12.63
CA GLY A 75 -4.40 0.91 -11.99
C GLY A 75 -5.86 0.97 -12.44
N GLY A 76 -6.67 1.77 -11.76
CA GLY A 76 -8.12 1.85 -12.03
C GLY A 76 -8.48 2.28 -13.46
N SER A 77 -7.68 3.14 -14.09
CA SER A 77 -7.89 3.56 -15.48
C SER A 77 -7.53 2.48 -16.48
N GLU A 78 -6.46 1.72 -16.24
CA GLU A 78 -6.05 0.59 -17.07
C GLU A 78 -7.04 -0.56 -16.94
N SER A 79 -7.45 -0.87 -15.70
CA SER A 79 -8.48 -1.87 -15.41
C SER A 79 -9.78 -1.54 -16.16
N ARG A 80 -10.24 -0.26 -16.14
CA ARG A 80 -11.43 0.15 -16.87
C ARG A 80 -11.31 -0.05 -18.36
N ARG A 81 -10.16 0.25 -18.97
CA ARG A 81 -9.93 0.02 -20.39
C ARG A 81 -9.93 -1.47 -20.72
N SER A 82 -9.12 -2.22 -20.02
CA SER A 82 -8.87 -3.64 -20.28
C SER A 82 -10.06 -4.55 -19.98
N PHE A 83 -10.86 -4.22 -18.97
CA PHE A 83 -11.99 -5.02 -18.48
C PHE A 83 -13.37 -4.35 -18.65
N GLY A 84 -13.42 -3.11 -19.14
CA GLY A 84 -14.66 -2.32 -19.19
C GLY A 84 -15.07 -1.70 -17.85
N GLU A 85 -14.43 -2.10 -16.75
CA GLU A 85 -14.75 -1.66 -15.38
C GLU A 85 -13.50 -1.33 -14.55
N ASN A 86 -13.61 -0.34 -13.66
CA ASN A 86 -12.58 -0.06 -12.69
C ASN A 86 -12.71 -1.03 -11.51
N LEU A 87 -11.99 -2.14 -11.57
CA LEU A 87 -12.04 -3.21 -10.57
C LEU A 87 -11.56 -2.74 -9.19
N GLY A 88 -10.59 -1.80 -9.14
CA GLY A 88 -10.09 -1.24 -7.87
C GLY A 88 -11.16 -0.54 -7.03
N LYS A 89 -12.26 -0.03 -7.65
CA LYS A 89 -13.41 0.49 -6.90
C LYS A 89 -14.18 -0.56 -6.12
N TYR A 90 -13.97 -1.81 -6.43
CA TYR A 90 -14.61 -2.96 -5.80
C TYR A 90 -13.62 -3.76 -4.95
N GLY A 91 -12.47 -3.16 -4.63
CA GLY A 91 -11.43 -3.81 -3.84
C GLY A 91 -10.65 -4.89 -4.60
N ILE A 92 -10.71 -4.90 -5.95
CA ILE A 92 -10.09 -5.96 -6.76
C ILE A 92 -8.90 -5.38 -7.56
N GLN A 93 -7.73 -5.99 -7.41
CA GLN A 93 -6.51 -5.66 -8.16
C GLN A 93 -6.26 -6.70 -9.26
N PRO A 94 -6.42 -6.36 -10.54
CA PRO A 94 -5.94 -7.23 -11.62
C PRO A 94 -4.42 -7.14 -11.72
N ILE A 95 -3.76 -8.28 -11.69
CA ILE A 95 -2.32 -8.43 -11.87
C ILE A 95 -2.11 -9.26 -13.14
N TRP A 96 -1.51 -8.65 -14.16
CA TRP A 96 -1.08 -9.38 -15.34
C TRP A 96 0.18 -10.17 -15.04
N LEU A 97 0.22 -11.40 -15.48
CA LEU A 97 1.30 -12.35 -15.23
C LEU A 97 1.64 -13.11 -16.53
N GLU A 98 2.94 -13.24 -16.81
CA GLU A 98 3.48 -14.13 -17.83
C GLU A 98 4.51 -15.03 -17.17
N ILE A 99 4.37 -16.34 -17.38
CA ILE A 99 5.32 -17.36 -16.92
C ILE A 99 5.85 -18.08 -18.15
N GLU A 100 7.15 -17.98 -18.38
CA GLU A 100 7.89 -18.70 -19.42
C GLU A 100 8.60 -19.89 -18.77
N ASN A 101 8.31 -21.09 -19.27
CA ASN A 101 8.90 -22.34 -18.84
C ASN A 101 9.83 -22.87 -19.92
N GLU A 102 11.13 -22.76 -19.73
CA GLU A 102 12.18 -23.27 -20.61
C GLU A 102 12.67 -24.67 -20.16
N THR A 103 12.05 -25.27 -19.12
CA THR A 103 12.44 -26.57 -18.57
C THR A 103 11.70 -27.71 -19.25
N ASP A 104 12.19 -28.95 -19.06
CA ASP A 104 11.52 -30.18 -19.51
C ASP A 104 10.35 -30.59 -18.58
N ASP A 105 10.17 -29.92 -17.43
CA ASP A 105 9.13 -30.22 -16.46
C ASP A 105 7.87 -29.40 -16.71
N GLN A 106 6.71 -29.99 -16.43
CA GLN A 106 5.47 -29.24 -16.25
C GLN A 106 5.55 -28.44 -14.95
N LEU A 107 5.22 -27.15 -15.01
CA LEU A 107 5.22 -26.26 -13.85
C LEU A 107 3.81 -25.96 -13.40
N VAL A 108 3.64 -25.80 -12.08
CA VAL A 108 2.37 -25.42 -11.44
C VAL A 108 2.55 -24.07 -10.72
N TYR A 109 1.78 -23.09 -11.13
CA TYR A 109 1.69 -21.79 -10.46
C TYR A 109 0.66 -21.87 -9.32
N LEU A 110 1.09 -21.52 -8.10
CA LEU A 110 0.23 -21.51 -6.91
C LEU A 110 -0.39 -20.12 -6.73
N GLN A 111 -1.61 -19.93 -7.21
CA GLN A 111 -2.32 -18.62 -7.15
C GLN A 111 -2.52 -18.14 -5.72
N ILE A 112 -2.79 -19.03 -4.78
CA ILE A 112 -2.98 -18.71 -3.35
C ILE A 112 -1.74 -18.06 -2.71
N ALA A 113 -0.54 -18.28 -3.28
CA ALA A 113 0.68 -17.67 -2.78
C ALA A 113 0.80 -16.19 -3.20
N THR A 114 0.11 -15.79 -4.27
CA THR A 114 0.08 -14.39 -4.73
C THR A 114 -0.83 -13.54 -3.87
N ASP A 115 -1.98 -14.06 -3.53
CA ASP A 115 -2.94 -13.43 -2.64
C ASP A 115 -3.79 -14.54 -1.99
N PRO A 116 -3.80 -14.72 -0.66
CA PRO A 116 -4.62 -15.74 0.00
C PRO A 116 -6.12 -15.57 -0.28
N ASP A 117 -6.56 -14.32 -0.47
CA ASP A 117 -7.95 -13.95 -0.74
C ASP A 117 -8.17 -13.57 -2.21
N TYR A 118 -7.49 -14.26 -3.14
CA TYR A 118 -7.66 -14.02 -4.57
C TYR A 118 -9.07 -14.32 -5.04
N TYR A 119 -9.55 -13.52 -5.98
CA TYR A 119 -10.86 -13.67 -6.58
C TYR A 119 -10.81 -14.58 -7.82
N SER A 120 -11.75 -15.52 -7.93
CA SER A 120 -11.93 -16.26 -9.16
C SER A 120 -12.50 -15.34 -10.27
N PRO A 121 -12.28 -15.66 -11.57
CA PRO A 121 -12.85 -14.88 -12.67
C PRO A 121 -14.38 -14.71 -12.57
N TYR A 122 -15.09 -15.72 -12.06
CA TYR A 122 -16.54 -15.66 -11.88
C TYR A 122 -16.96 -14.74 -10.74
N GLU A 123 -16.23 -14.69 -9.63
CA GLU A 123 -16.48 -13.73 -8.55
C GLU A 123 -16.29 -12.30 -9.03
N VAL A 124 -15.25 -12.05 -9.85
CA VAL A 124 -15.01 -10.73 -10.42
C VAL A 124 -16.12 -10.37 -11.40
N SER A 125 -16.44 -11.22 -12.36
CA SER A 125 -17.45 -10.93 -13.38
C SER A 125 -18.86 -10.77 -12.78
N TYR A 126 -19.19 -11.57 -11.76
CA TYR A 126 -20.50 -11.55 -11.10
C TYR A 126 -20.83 -10.20 -10.46
N ARG A 127 -19.80 -9.45 -9.98
CA ARG A 127 -20.00 -8.10 -9.44
C ARG A 127 -20.58 -7.11 -10.47
N PHE A 128 -20.50 -7.44 -11.75
CA PHE A 128 -20.95 -6.61 -12.87
C PHE A 128 -22.15 -7.20 -13.60
N HIS A 129 -22.76 -8.26 -13.06
CA HIS A 129 -23.95 -8.85 -13.66
C HIS A 129 -25.14 -7.90 -13.61
N GLY A 130 -25.79 -7.73 -14.75
CA GLY A 130 -27.07 -7.01 -14.84
C GLY A 130 -28.23 -7.95 -14.58
N ILE A 131 -29.19 -7.52 -13.76
CA ILE A 131 -30.34 -8.34 -13.32
C ILE A 131 -31.17 -8.87 -14.50
N PHE A 132 -31.25 -8.10 -15.61
CA PHE A 132 -32.08 -8.44 -16.77
C PHE A 132 -31.26 -8.70 -18.05
N SER A 133 -30.00 -9.09 -17.91
CA SER A 133 -29.08 -9.23 -19.05
C SER A 133 -28.37 -10.59 -19.09
N PRO A 134 -29.06 -11.74 -19.11
CA PRO A 134 -28.42 -13.06 -19.00
C PRO A 134 -27.33 -13.30 -20.07
N ALA A 135 -27.61 -12.95 -21.33
CA ALA A 135 -26.64 -13.12 -22.42
C ALA A 135 -25.38 -12.25 -22.24
N ALA A 136 -25.54 -11.01 -21.79
CA ALA A 136 -24.41 -10.12 -21.49
C ALA A 136 -23.62 -10.61 -20.29
N ASN A 137 -24.27 -11.18 -19.28
CA ASN A 137 -23.61 -11.78 -18.13
C ASN A 137 -22.74 -12.99 -18.53
N LEU A 138 -23.29 -13.90 -19.37
CA LEU A 138 -22.53 -15.03 -19.90
C LEU A 138 -21.30 -14.57 -20.72
N ALA A 139 -21.47 -13.50 -21.51
CA ALA A 139 -20.34 -12.92 -22.25
C ALA A 139 -19.26 -12.34 -21.34
N ARG A 140 -19.65 -11.69 -20.23
CA ARG A 140 -18.71 -11.22 -19.19
C ARG A 140 -17.98 -12.38 -18.55
N ASP A 141 -18.69 -13.41 -18.11
CA ASP A 141 -18.10 -14.59 -17.50
C ASP A 141 -17.05 -15.22 -18.40
N ALA A 142 -17.41 -15.45 -19.67
CA ALA A 142 -16.50 -15.99 -20.67
C ALA A 142 -15.27 -15.09 -20.91
N PHE A 143 -15.46 -13.76 -20.90
CA PHE A 143 -14.39 -12.80 -21.06
C PHE A 143 -13.38 -12.86 -19.89
N PHE A 144 -13.84 -12.83 -18.64
CA PHE A 144 -12.98 -12.91 -17.48
C PHE A 144 -12.30 -14.28 -17.37
N LEU A 145 -13.03 -15.37 -17.62
CA LEU A 145 -12.47 -16.72 -17.60
C LEU A 145 -11.35 -16.90 -18.63
N LYS A 146 -11.55 -16.41 -19.87
CA LYS A 146 -10.55 -16.49 -20.95
C LYS A 146 -9.27 -15.72 -20.61
N ARG A 147 -9.35 -14.72 -19.75
CA ARG A 147 -8.22 -13.86 -19.36
C ARG A 147 -7.49 -14.33 -18.11
N GLN A 148 -7.99 -15.35 -17.43
CA GLN A 148 -7.29 -15.93 -16.29
C GLN A 148 -5.99 -16.60 -16.75
N ILE A 149 -4.91 -16.44 -15.98
CA ILE A 149 -3.69 -17.22 -16.22
C ILE A 149 -3.94 -18.68 -15.85
N PRO A 150 -3.56 -19.65 -16.72
CA PRO A 150 -3.59 -21.07 -16.37
C PRO A 150 -2.64 -21.37 -15.18
N SER A 151 -3.08 -22.23 -14.27
CA SER A 151 -2.23 -22.68 -13.16
C SER A 151 -1.12 -23.63 -13.61
N VAL A 152 -1.25 -24.24 -14.79
CA VAL A 152 -0.29 -25.21 -15.33
C VAL A 152 0.41 -24.60 -16.54
N VAL A 153 1.74 -24.63 -16.53
CA VAL A 153 2.60 -24.18 -17.64
C VAL A 153 3.35 -25.39 -18.18
N GLN A 154 3.09 -25.72 -19.46
CA GLN A 154 3.70 -26.89 -20.11
C GLN A 154 5.21 -26.69 -20.31
N PRO A 155 6.00 -27.77 -20.49
CA PRO A 155 7.39 -27.68 -20.87
C PRO A 155 7.58 -26.85 -22.14
N HIS A 156 8.67 -26.06 -22.20
CA HIS A 156 9.05 -25.23 -23.35
C HIS A 156 7.93 -24.35 -23.89
N SER A 157 7.11 -23.80 -22.98
CA SER A 157 5.97 -22.97 -23.31
C SER A 157 5.89 -21.73 -22.43
N HIS A 158 4.93 -20.86 -22.74
CA HIS A 158 4.59 -19.73 -21.88
C HIS A 158 3.08 -19.68 -21.63
N SER A 159 2.71 -19.15 -20.47
CA SER A 159 1.32 -18.88 -20.11
C SER A 159 1.19 -17.42 -19.71
N THR A 160 0.14 -16.77 -20.21
CA THR A 160 -0.16 -15.37 -19.86
C THR A 160 -1.60 -15.23 -19.42
N GLY A 161 -1.86 -14.24 -18.58
CA GLY A 161 -3.21 -13.92 -18.13
C GLY A 161 -3.22 -13.10 -16.87
N PHE A 162 -4.33 -13.11 -16.16
CA PHE A 162 -4.55 -12.34 -14.96
C PHE A 162 -4.79 -13.23 -13.75
N VAL A 163 -4.32 -12.76 -12.61
CA VAL A 163 -4.78 -13.14 -11.28
C VAL A 163 -5.40 -11.90 -10.64
N TYR A 164 -6.44 -12.09 -9.83
CA TYR A 164 -7.20 -11.02 -9.22
C TYR A 164 -7.06 -11.12 -7.70
N GLY A 165 -6.37 -10.17 -7.09
CA GLY A 165 -6.17 -10.09 -5.66
C GLY A 165 -6.86 -8.87 -5.04
N GLU A 166 -6.60 -8.62 -3.77
CA GLU A 166 -7.03 -7.42 -3.08
C GLU A 166 -6.36 -6.16 -3.64
N ALA A 167 -7.09 -5.03 -3.68
CA ALA A 167 -6.59 -3.80 -4.28
C ALA A 167 -5.66 -3.05 -3.34
N ASP A 168 -4.49 -2.69 -3.88
CA ASP A 168 -3.52 -1.81 -3.25
C ASP A 168 -3.36 -0.50 -4.01
N SER A 169 -2.81 0.50 -3.34
CA SER A 169 -2.51 1.80 -3.91
C SER A 169 -1.01 2.08 -3.90
N GLY A 170 -0.49 2.56 -5.04
CA GLY A 170 0.92 2.91 -5.22
C GLY A 170 1.81 1.73 -5.53
N ILE A 171 1.89 0.74 -4.65
CA ILE A 171 2.64 -0.49 -4.85
C ILE A 171 1.81 -1.68 -4.40
N LYS A 172 1.75 -2.71 -5.26
CA LYS A 172 1.20 -4.04 -4.94
C LYS A 172 2.33 -5.02 -4.70
N TYR A 173 2.38 -5.61 -3.52
CA TYR A 173 3.21 -6.78 -3.31
C TYR A 173 2.57 -8.01 -3.98
N ALA A 174 3.36 -8.76 -4.74
CA ALA A 174 2.92 -9.99 -5.35
C ALA A 174 4.01 -11.05 -5.25
N ARG A 175 3.65 -12.20 -4.69
CA ARG A 175 4.51 -13.38 -4.60
C ARG A 175 4.02 -14.45 -5.56
N PHE A 176 4.86 -14.84 -6.50
CA PHE A 176 4.54 -15.94 -7.42
C PHE A 176 5.37 -17.15 -7.02
N VAL A 177 4.68 -18.23 -6.66
CA VAL A 177 5.31 -19.51 -6.31
C VAL A 177 5.02 -20.50 -7.43
N ILE A 178 6.10 -21.08 -7.96
CA ILE A 178 6.07 -22.01 -9.07
C ILE A 178 6.71 -23.33 -8.62
N VAL A 179 5.99 -24.42 -8.80
CA VAL A 179 6.39 -25.77 -8.39
C VAL A 179 6.63 -26.60 -9.64
N GLY A 180 7.80 -27.22 -9.70
CA GLY A 180 8.16 -28.27 -10.64
C GLY A 180 8.40 -29.61 -9.94
N SER A 181 8.90 -30.63 -10.64
CA SER A 181 9.08 -32.00 -10.12
C SER A 181 9.97 -32.06 -8.88
N ASN A 182 11.07 -31.29 -8.83
CA ASN A 182 12.01 -31.29 -7.70
C ASN A 182 12.46 -29.86 -7.36
N ARG A 183 11.63 -28.86 -7.63
CA ARG A 183 11.96 -27.47 -7.39
C ARG A 183 10.73 -26.69 -6.96
N LEU A 184 10.97 -25.71 -6.12
CA LEU A 184 10.03 -24.68 -5.75
C LEU A 184 10.73 -23.35 -5.91
N GLU A 185 10.19 -22.49 -6.77
CA GLU A 185 10.75 -21.17 -7.03
C GLU A 185 9.78 -20.08 -6.55
N THR A 186 10.34 -19.05 -5.93
CA THR A 186 9.57 -17.93 -5.41
C THR A 186 10.06 -16.62 -6.00
N PHE A 187 9.13 -15.87 -6.57
CA PHE A 187 9.37 -14.56 -7.17
C PHE A 187 8.57 -13.50 -6.43
N ASP A 188 9.25 -12.62 -5.71
CA ASP A 188 8.62 -11.52 -4.97
C ASP A 188 8.75 -10.22 -5.76
N PHE A 189 7.65 -9.53 -5.99
CA PHE A 189 7.57 -8.29 -6.75
C PHE A 189 6.97 -7.17 -5.92
N ALA A 190 7.52 -5.96 -6.09
CA ALA A 190 6.89 -4.70 -5.72
C ALA A 190 6.38 -4.02 -7.01
N LEU A 191 5.15 -4.29 -7.36
CA LEU A 191 4.55 -3.82 -8.62
C LEU A 191 3.97 -2.43 -8.45
N SER A 192 4.44 -1.46 -9.23
CA SER A 192 3.85 -0.12 -9.24
C SER A 192 2.40 -0.16 -9.74
N VAL A 193 1.49 0.41 -8.97
CA VAL A 193 0.08 0.60 -9.34
C VAL A 193 -0.13 2.03 -9.83
N PRO A 194 -0.46 2.26 -11.11
CA PRO A 194 -0.73 3.60 -11.61
C PRO A 194 -1.93 4.25 -10.90
N GLY A 195 -1.71 5.46 -10.39
CA GLY A 195 -2.70 6.17 -9.60
C GLY A 195 -2.15 7.47 -9.01
N PRO A 196 -2.57 7.84 -7.80
CA PRO A 196 -2.04 9.02 -7.10
C PRO A 196 -0.52 8.95 -6.92
N ALA A 197 0.11 10.11 -6.73
CA ALA A 197 1.55 10.17 -6.48
C ALA A 197 1.88 9.81 -5.03
N PHE A 198 2.86 8.93 -4.84
CA PHE A 198 3.32 8.47 -3.53
C PHE A 198 4.74 8.96 -3.24
N VAL A 199 5.08 9.06 -1.95
CA VAL A 199 6.44 9.33 -1.50
C VAL A 199 7.24 8.03 -1.58
N GLY A 200 8.28 8.01 -2.43
CA GLY A 200 9.12 6.82 -2.63
C GLY A 200 8.96 6.13 -3.98
N THR A 201 7.94 6.47 -4.78
CA THR A 201 7.89 5.98 -6.15
C THR A 201 8.97 6.66 -7.00
N GLY A 202 9.91 5.86 -7.52
CA GLY A 202 10.99 6.35 -8.38
C GLY A 202 12.21 6.91 -7.63
N VAL A 203 12.46 6.47 -6.39
CA VAL A 203 13.74 6.78 -5.71
C VAL A 203 14.86 6.02 -6.39
N HIS A 204 15.76 6.77 -7.00
CA HIS A 204 16.94 6.27 -7.70
C HIS A 204 18.22 6.80 -7.05
N ALA A 205 19.36 6.25 -7.46
CA ALA A 205 20.68 6.71 -7.02
C ALA A 205 20.91 8.22 -7.27
N ASP A 206 20.17 8.81 -8.22
CA ASP A 206 20.19 10.25 -8.51
C ASP A 206 19.63 11.14 -7.37
N THR A 207 19.02 10.54 -6.34
CA THR A 207 18.54 11.23 -5.13
C THR A 207 19.70 11.77 -4.28
N ILE A 208 20.88 11.14 -4.38
CA ILE A 208 22.12 11.65 -3.78
C ILE A 208 22.65 12.76 -4.68
N PRO A 209 22.96 13.95 -4.13
CA PRO A 209 23.58 15.02 -4.90
C PRO A 209 24.84 14.52 -5.64
N ARG A 210 24.99 14.87 -6.93
CA ARG A 210 26.07 14.35 -7.80
C ARG A 210 27.48 14.72 -7.34
N ASP A 211 27.61 15.74 -6.51
CA ASP A 211 28.85 16.21 -5.88
C ASP A 211 29.20 15.44 -4.61
N GLN A 212 28.26 14.65 -4.09
CA GLN A 212 28.48 13.84 -2.89
C GLN A 212 29.12 12.49 -3.26
N LYS A 213 30.35 12.28 -2.82
CA LYS A 213 31.07 11.02 -3.01
C LYS A 213 30.39 9.92 -2.19
N VAL A 214 30.02 8.82 -2.86
CA VAL A 214 29.54 7.62 -2.18
C VAL A 214 30.75 6.86 -1.62
N GLU A 215 30.70 6.52 -0.33
CA GLU A 215 31.76 5.78 0.37
C GLU A 215 31.26 4.38 0.70
N ASP A 216 32.03 3.36 0.27
CA ASP A 216 31.74 1.96 0.58
C ASP A 216 32.45 1.55 1.88
N LEU A 217 31.68 1.01 2.83
CA LEU A 217 32.07 0.76 4.19
C LEU A 217 32.21 -0.74 4.47
N ASP A 218 33.18 -1.12 5.28
CA ASP A 218 33.16 -2.39 6.00
C ASP A 218 32.29 -2.33 7.26
N ILE A 219 32.18 -3.43 7.99
CA ILE A 219 31.24 -3.54 9.13
C ILE A 219 31.64 -2.62 10.31
N ASP A 220 32.93 -2.42 10.54
CA ASP A 220 33.43 -1.59 11.63
C ASP A 220 33.31 -0.10 11.26
N ALA A 221 33.63 0.26 10.03
CA ALA A 221 33.42 1.61 9.50
C ALA A 221 31.93 1.98 9.49
N LEU A 222 31.06 1.07 9.08
CA LEU A 222 29.62 1.25 9.13
C LEU A 222 29.15 1.57 10.55
N ARG A 223 29.50 0.73 11.53
CA ARG A 223 29.14 0.96 12.94
C ARG A 223 29.63 2.33 13.43
N LYS A 224 30.88 2.70 13.11
CA LYS A 224 31.48 3.98 13.47
C LYS A 224 30.80 5.19 12.81
N VAL A 225 30.41 5.07 11.54
CA VAL A 225 29.67 6.13 10.82
C VAL A 225 28.29 6.31 11.42
N LEU A 226 27.58 5.22 11.67
CA LEU A 226 26.21 5.26 12.21
C LEU A 226 26.13 5.91 13.59
N THR A 227 27.18 5.80 14.44
CA THR A 227 27.23 6.52 15.73
C THR A 227 27.39 8.03 15.57
N LYS A 228 27.89 8.51 14.43
CA LYS A 228 28.17 9.93 14.17
C LYS A 228 27.10 10.66 13.37
N ILE A 229 26.23 9.94 12.69
CA ILE A 229 25.08 10.54 11.99
C ILE A 229 24.19 11.26 13.01
N SER A 230 23.60 12.40 12.61
CA SER A 230 22.66 13.18 13.43
C SER A 230 21.69 12.27 14.20
N CYS A 231 21.39 12.64 15.45
CA CYS A 231 20.43 11.89 16.27
C CYS A 231 19.03 11.85 15.67
N CYS A 232 18.68 12.91 14.96
CA CYS A 232 17.27 13.26 14.80
C CYS A 232 17.03 13.87 13.42
N THR A 233 15.79 13.84 12.99
CA THR A 233 15.28 14.64 11.88
C THR A 233 15.27 16.12 12.24
N THR A 234 15.04 16.99 11.27
CA THR A 234 14.90 18.43 11.47
C THR A 234 13.67 19.00 10.75
N ASN A 235 13.35 20.26 11.04
CA ASN A 235 12.51 21.09 10.20
C ASN A 235 13.27 21.53 8.92
N SER A 236 12.59 22.22 8.02
CA SER A 236 13.12 22.58 6.70
C SER A 236 14.35 23.48 6.69
N ASP A 237 14.52 24.28 7.73
CA ASP A 237 15.66 25.20 7.91
C ASP A 237 16.75 24.67 8.88
N ALA A 238 16.60 23.42 9.31
CA ALA A 238 17.51 22.72 10.22
C ALA A 238 17.75 23.42 11.58
N THR A 239 16.82 24.28 12.01
CA THR A 239 16.93 25.04 13.28
C THR A 239 16.39 24.28 14.49
N ARG A 240 15.54 23.27 14.28
CA ARG A 240 14.90 22.49 15.35
C ARG A 240 15.06 20.99 15.08
N LEU A 241 15.34 20.24 16.14
CA LEU A 241 15.38 18.78 16.10
C LEU A 241 13.95 18.19 16.20
N GLY A 242 13.73 17.12 15.45
CA GLY A 242 12.48 16.38 15.39
C GLY A 242 12.59 14.97 15.96
N ASP A 243 11.92 14.04 15.31
CA ASP A 243 11.86 12.64 15.71
C ASP A 243 13.22 11.94 15.61
N PRO A 244 13.50 10.95 16.48
CA PRO A 244 14.78 10.25 16.49
C PRO A 244 15.00 9.42 15.22
N LEU A 245 16.23 9.42 14.69
CA LEU A 245 16.65 8.53 13.62
C LEU A 245 17.03 7.16 14.21
N ASN A 246 16.03 6.35 14.51
CA ASN A 246 16.14 5.09 15.26
C ASN A 246 16.19 3.83 14.38
N LEU A 247 16.30 3.99 13.04
CA LEU A 247 16.28 2.92 12.07
C LEU A 247 17.39 3.07 11.03
N VAL A 248 18.02 1.97 10.65
CA VAL A 248 18.92 1.85 9.50
C VAL A 248 18.57 0.60 8.73
N ILE A 249 18.45 0.71 7.40
CA ILE A 249 18.26 -0.41 6.49
C ILE A 249 19.49 -0.52 5.57
N VAL A 250 20.15 -1.65 5.57
CA VAL A 250 21.14 -2.01 4.56
C VAL A 250 20.44 -2.85 3.50
N GLU A 251 20.37 -2.31 2.31
CA GLU A 251 19.59 -2.88 1.20
C GLU A 251 20.19 -4.19 0.72
N GLY A 252 19.33 -5.12 0.28
CA GLY A 252 19.75 -6.26 -0.54
C GLY A 252 19.78 -5.89 -2.02
N GLU A 253 19.78 -6.88 -2.90
CA GLU A 253 19.57 -6.66 -4.34
C GLU A 253 18.11 -6.36 -4.69
N ARG A 254 17.19 -6.61 -3.74
CA ARG A 254 15.75 -6.34 -3.89
C ARG A 254 15.45 -4.92 -3.46
N ASP A 255 14.33 -4.41 -3.93
CA ASP A 255 13.78 -3.13 -3.49
C ASP A 255 13.63 -3.13 -1.95
N PRO A 256 14.18 -2.14 -1.22
CA PRO A 256 14.17 -2.08 0.24
C PRO A 256 12.78 -2.01 0.85
N ILE A 257 11.76 -1.71 0.03
CA ILE A 257 10.38 -1.58 0.46
C ILE A 257 9.67 -2.95 0.53
N ILE A 258 10.17 -3.99 -0.16
CA ILE A 258 9.55 -5.32 -0.21
C ILE A 258 9.29 -5.90 1.19
N PRO A 259 10.23 -5.89 2.15
CA PRO A 259 9.98 -6.41 3.49
C PRO A 259 8.82 -5.72 4.22
N PHE A 260 8.60 -4.45 3.94
CA PHE A 260 7.53 -3.66 4.54
C PHE A 260 6.18 -3.98 3.89
N ILE A 261 6.09 -3.90 2.56
CA ILE A 261 4.82 -4.17 1.86
C ILE A 261 4.38 -5.63 1.99
N ALA A 262 5.31 -6.56 2.13
CA ALA A 262 5.01 -7.97 2.44
C ALA A 262 4.40 -8.17 3.84
N ARG A 263 4.43 -7.13 4.69
CA ARG A 263 3.86 -7.05 6.03
C ARG A 263 2.76 -6.00 6.15
N ASP A 264 2.10 -5.69 5.04
CA ASP A 264 0.95 -4.80 4.99
C ASP A 264 1.27 -3.33 5.37
N TRP A 265 2.49 -2.89 5.02
CA TRP A 265 2.83 -1.48 5.02
C TRP A 265 2.54 -0.86 3.65
N HIS A 266 2.00 0.34 3.64
CA HIS A 266 1.61 1.06 2.44
C HIS A 266 2.42 2.33 2.27
N LEU A 267 2.67 2.74 1.02
CA LEU A 267 3.28 4.04 0.74
C LEU A 267 2.36 5.18 1.17
N ALA A 268 2.92 6.21 1.78
CA ALA A 268 2.20 7.45 2.03
C ALA A 268 2.06 8.27 0.74
N GLN A 269 0.88 8.82 0.47
CA GLN A 269 0.65 9.71 -0.66
C GLN A 269 1.42 11.03 -0.50
N LYS A 270 1.77 11.65 -1.63
CA LYS A 270 2.30 13.01 -1.63
C LYS A 270 1.21 13.98 -1.18
N LEU A 271 1.62 14.98 -0.42
CA LEU A 271 0.72 16.01 0.07
C LEU A 271 0.25 16.89 -1.10
N ASP A 272 -1.00 16.74 -1.50
CA ASP A 272 -1.71 17.56 -2.48
C ASP A 272 -3.14 17.86 -2.03
N ILE A 273 -3.87 18.67 -2.79
CA ILE A 273 -5.24 19.08 -2.41
C ILE A 273 -6.17 17.85 -2.30
N ALA A 274 -6.04 16.87 -3.19
CA ALA A 274 -6.90 15.70 -3.17
C ALA A 274 -6.64 14.84 -1.93
N SER A 275 -5.38 14.58 -1.59
CA SER A 275 -4.99 13.83 -0.40
C SER A 275 -5.35 14.54 0.90
N ILE A 276 -5.31 15.90 0.93
CA ILE A 276 -5.78 16.70 2.07
C ILE A 276 -7.29 16.52 2.28
N VAL A 277 -8.08 16.60 1.21
CA VAL A 277 -9.54 16.43 1.27
C VAL A 277 -9.90 15.00 1.71
N GLU A 278 -9.22 13.99 1.19
CA GLU A 278 -9.43 12.59 1.55
C GLU A 278 -9.06 12.33 3.03
N THR A 279 -7.94 12.91 3.50
CA THR A 279 -7.55 12.87 4.92
C THR A 279 -8.61 13.51 5.82
N ALA A 280 -9.13 14.68 5.43
CA ALA A 280 -10.19 15.36 6.20
C ALA A 280 -11.47 14.53 6.24
N ARG A 281 -11.84 13.90 5.14
CA ARG A 281 -12.99 12.99 5.07
C ARG A 281 -12.81 11.79 5.98
N ALA A 282 -11.68 11.07 5.86
CA ALA A 282 -11.37 9.91 6.69
C ALA A 282 -11.37 10.26 8.19
N PHE A 283 -10.87 11.45 8.54
CA PHE A 283 -10.92 11.97 9.91
C PHE A 283 -12.36 12.18 10.43
N ILE A 284 -13.23 12.79 9.62
CA ILE A 284 -14.63 13.09 9.98
C ILE A 284 -15.44 11.80 10.13
N PHE A 285 -15.29 10.86 9.20
CA PHE A 285 -16.05 9.61 9.16
C PHE A 285 -15.41 8.46 9.93
N ARG A 286 -14.20 8.67 10.49
CA ARG A 286 -13.35 7.62 11.12
C ARG A 286 -13.07 6.45 10.21
N ASP A 287 -12.98 6.72 8.91
CA ASP A 287 -12.67 5.73 7.89
C ASP A 287 -11.17 5.42 7.89
N GLU A 288 -10.82 4.24 7.42
CA GLU A 288 -9.45 3.84 7.17
C GLU A 288 -8.91 4.55 5.93
N TYR A 289 -7.71 5.13 6.03
CA TYR A 289 -6.99 5.73 4.91
C TYR A 289 -5.53 5.30 4.95
N LEU A 290 -5.29 4.12 4.37
CA LEU A 290 -4.00 3.40 4.44
C LEU A 290 -2.82 4.20 3.90
N THR A 291 -3.05 5.11 2.97
CA THR A 291 -2.02 5.89 2.26
C THR A 291 -2.01 7.37 2.63
N SER A 292 -2.64 7.75 3.75
CA SER A 292 -2.71 9.15 4.20
C SER A 292 -1.34 9.84 4.20
N PRO A 293 -1.22 11.07 3.71
CA PRO A 293 0.02 11.83 3.73
C PRO A 293 0.61 12.01 5.13
N VAL A 294 1.92 12.09 5.21
CA VAL A 294 2.66 12.42 6.44
C VAL A 294 3.28 13.81 6.33
N SER A 295 3.42 14.51 7.47
CA SER A 295 4.11 15.79 7.52
C SER A 295 5.58 15.61 7.16
N PRO A 296 6.18 16.51 6.34
CA PRO A 296 7.57 16.37 5.90
C PRO A 296 8.54 16.54 7.07
N LEU A 297 9.54 15.65 7.12
CA LEU A 297 10.72 15.76 7.96
C LEU A 297 11.97 15.84 7.09
N PHE A 298 13.06 16.35 7.63
CA PHE A 298 14.26 16.61 6.86
C PHE A 298 15.49 15.93 7.50
N VAL A 299 16.30 15.30 6.64
CA VAL A 299 17.64 14.79 6.95
C VAL A 299 18.54 15.12 5.75
N PHE A 300 19.78 15.48 5.96
CA PHE A 300 20.69 15.93 4.89
C PHE A 300 20.13 17.10 4.07
N ASN A 301 19.40 18.02 4.72
CA ASN A 301 18.71 19.16 4.09
C ASN A 301 17.69 18.81 3.00
N ARG A 302 17.14 17.60 3.01
CA ARG A 302 16.11 17.17 2.07
C ARG A 302 15.00 16.41 2.80
N ARG A 303 13.82 16.36 2.17
CA ARG A 303 12.68 15.59 2.64
C ARG A 303 12.99 14.08 2.57
N GLU A 304 12.15 13.31 3.24
CA GLU A 304 12.16 11.86 3.13
C GLU A 304 12.09 11.37 1.68
N ASP A 305 12.93 10.38 1.36
CA ASP A 305 12.92 9.73 0.05
C ASP A 305 11.79 8.71 -0.06
N VAL A 306 11.50 8.03 1.07
CA VAL A 306 10.43 7.04 1.20
C VAL A 306 9.63 7.32 2.46
N ALA A 307 8.30 7.27 2.38
CA ALA A 307 7.41 7.30 3.53
C ALA A 307 6.42 6.13 3.43
N ILE A 308 6.39 5.32 4.46
CA ILE A 308 5.55 4.12 4.57
C ILE A 308 4.81 4.11 5.89
N GLN A 309 3.66 3.49 5.92
CA GLN A 309 2.83 3.39 7.11
C GLN A 309 2.01 2.12 7.13
N LYS A 310 1.65 1.69 8.32
CA LYS A 310 0.72 0.61 8.58
C LYS A 310 -0.35 1.12 9.54
N ALA A 311 -1.56 1.26 9.04
CA ALA A 311 -2.71 1.67 9.83
C ALA A 311 -3.35 0.47 10.54
N ARG A 312 -4.08 0.74 11.62
CA ARG A 312 -5.03 -0.22 12.20
C ARG A 312 -6.43 0.03 11.62
N SER A 313 -7.39 0.32 12.47
CA SER A 313 -8.78 0.58 12.06
C SER A 313 -9.06 2.03 11.68
N THR A 314 -8.15 2.97 11.97
CA THR A 314 -8.34 4.40 11.71
C THR A 314 -7.04 5.10 11.33
N ILE A 315 -7.17 6.21 10.62
CA ILE A 315 -6.06 7.12 10.28
C ILE A 315 -5.32 7.67 11.54
N ASN A 316 -5.95 7.64 12.71
CA ASN A 316 -5.41 8.20 13.95
C ASN A 316 -4.53 7.20 14.71
N GLU A 317 -4.48 5.94 14.27
CA GLU A 317 -3.78 4.84 14.92
C GLU A 317 -2.91 4.11 13.91
N ARG A 318 -1.80 4.72 13.54
CA ARG A 318 -0.87 4.16 12.57
C ARG A 318 0.57 4.20 13.08
N ILE A 319 1.35 3.22 12.68
CA ILE A 319 2.80 3.28 12.74
C ILE A 319 3.33 3.73 11.38
N HIS A 320 4.27 4.64 11.38
CA HIS A 320 4.86 5.15 10.14
C HIS A 320 6.38 5.20 10.22
N ALA A 321 7.03 4.98 9.10
CA ALA A 321 8.46 5.08 8.95
C ALA A 321 8.82 5.97 7.75
N ARG A 322 9.90 6.71 7.89
CA ARG A 322 10.49 7.53 6.84
C ARG A 322 11.94 7.14 6.65
N LEU A 323 12.35 7.07 5.41
CA LEU A 323 13.70 6.66 5.04
C LEU A 323 14.37 7.73 4.17
N TRP A 324 15.66 7.91 4.40
CA TRP A 324 16.56 8.77 3.60
C TRP A 324 17.74 7.94 3.13
N LEU A 325 18.02 7.97 1.83
CA LEU A 325 19.20 7.35 1.27
C LEU A 325 20.44 8.09 1.75
N THR A 326 21.42 7.37 2.27
CA THR A 326 22.68 7.95 2.75
C THR A 326 23.74 7.98 1.64
N PRO A 327 24.81 8.79 1.77
CA PRO A 327 25.94 8.74 0.85
C PRO A 327 26.90 7.57 1.14
N TYR A 328 26.45 6.56 1.84
CA TYR A 328 27.22 5.39 2.22
C TYR A 328 26.65 4.13 1.58
N THR A 329 27.54 3.18 1.29
CA THR A 329 27.20 1.79 0.95
C THR A 329 27.92 0.84 1.89
N PHE A 330 27.42 -0.37 2.00
CA PHE A 330 28.04 -1.48 2.68
C PHE A 330 28.20 -2.63 1.70
N GLN A 331 29.44 -2.95 1.31
CA GLN A 331 29.72 -3.95 0.27
C GLN A 331 28.89 -3.67 -0.99
N SER A 332 28.90 -2.42 -1.46
CA SER A 332 28.13 -1.89 -2.59
C SER A 332 26.60 -1.90 -2.42
N ARG A 333 26.07 -2.26 -1.24
CA ARG A 333 24.66 -2.23 -0.89
C ARG A 333 24.30 -0.87 -0.33
N ARG A 334 23.22 -0.24 -0.78
CA ARG A 334 22.79 1.07 -0.31
C ARG A 334 22.38 1.04 1.16
N ILE A 335 22.62 2.14 1.86
CA ILE A 335 22.26 2.31 3.27
C ILE A 335 21.25 3.42 3.38
N TRP A 336 20.16 3.11 4.06
CA TRP A 336 19.09 4.05 4.39
C TRP A 336 19.10 4.33 5.88
N ILE A 337 18.98 5.60 6.25
CA ILE A 337 18.68 5.99 7.63
C ILE A 337 17.22 6.36 7.74
N GLY A 338 16.60 6.06 8.86
CA GLY A 338 15.16 6.26 9.02
C GLY A 338 14.73 6.58 10.43
N GLN A 339 13.46 6.92 10.48
CA GLN A 339 12.71 7.19 11.69
C GLN A 339 11.45 6.32 11.68
N VAL A 340 11.13 5.71 12.81
CA VAL A 340 9.86 5.04 13.03
C VAL A 340 9.20 5.56 14.30
N SER A 341 7.91 5.87 14.22
CA SER A 341 7.07 6.27 15.35
C SER A 341 5.60 5.90 15.11
N ARG A 342 4.82 5.93 16.18
CA ARG A 342 3.40 5.56 16.16
C ARG A 342 2.53 6.74 16.51
N ASP A 343 1.52 7.02 15.70
CA ASP A 343 0.42 7.91 16.05
C ASP A 343 -0.53 7.18 17.02
N ILE A 344 -0.82 7.81 18.15
CA ILE A 344 -1.72 7.28 19.20
C ILE A 344 -3.00 8.11 19.36
N GLY A 345 -3.20 9.10 18.52
CA GLY A 345 -4.37 9.96 18.54
C GLY A 345 -4.12 11.28 17.83
N VAL A 346 -5.09 12.18 17.94
CA VAL A 346 -5.04 13.54 17.40
C VAL A 346 -5.22 14.54 18.52
N ARG A 347 -4.50 15.64 18.47
CA ARG A 347 -4.63 16.76 19.42
C ARG A 347 -4.69 18.09 18.71
N LEU A 348 -5.26 19.08 19.37
CA LEU A 348 -5.19 20.48 18.95
C LEU A 348 -3.78 21.04 19.25
N THR A 349 -3.25 21.83 18.33
CA THR A 349 -1.94 22.48 18.45
C THR A 349 -1.94 23.79 17.64
N ASP A 350 -1.16 24.73 18.08
CA ASP A 350 -0.82 25.97 17.37
C ASP A 350 0.42 25.83 16.45
N GLN A 351 1.05 24.65 16.44
CA GLN A 351 2.25 24.37 15.67
C GLN A 351 1.97 23.98 14.21
N THR A 352 0.70 23.78 13.85
CA THR A 352 0.27 23.42 12.49
C THR A 352 -0.79 24.39 11.98
N TRP A 353 -0.79 24.65 10.65
CA TRP A 353 -1.72 25.59 10.02
C TRP A 353 -3.21 25.22 10.19
N ASN A 354 -3.52 23.93 10.33
CA ASN A 354 -4.89 23.40 10.52
C ASN A 354 -5.25 23.21 12.00
N LEU A 355 -4.44 23.69 12.93
CA LEU A 355 -4.63 23.61 14.38
C LEU A 355 -4.76 22.19 14.94
N THR A 356 -4.40 21.18 14.16
CA THR A 356 -4.42 19.78 14.59
C THR A 356 -3.11 19.06 14.21
N THR A 357 -2.68 18.12 15.04
CA THR A 357 -1.57 17.22 14.75
C THR A 357 -1.84 15.84 15.34
N HIS A 358 -1.22 14.83 14.75
CA HIS A 358 -1.16 13.52 15.38
C HIS A 358 -0.25 13.59 16.61
N LYS A 359 -0.67 12.92 17.69
CA LYS A 359 0.13 12.73 18.89
C LYS A 359 0.93 11.45 18.72
N ILE A 360 2.26 11.53 18.83
CA ILE A 360 3.10 10.34 18.79
C ILE A 360 3.12 9.63 20.15
N GLY A 361 3.29 8.30 20.11
CA GLY A 361 3.62 7.50 21.28
C GLY A 361 4.96 7.94 21.88
N PRO A 362 5.07 8.09 23.19
CA PRO A 362 6.31 8.57 23.81
C PRO A 362 7.43 7.52 23.83
N ASP A 363 7.10 6.23 23.74
CA ASP A 363 8.05 5.12 23.70
C ASP A 363 8.42 4.77 22.25
N VAL A 364 9.43 5.45 21.72
CA VAL A 364 9.89 5.22 20.34
C VAL A 364 10.72 3.93 20.19
N ASP A 365 11.18 3.34 21.28
CA ASP A 365 11.89 2.07 21.27
C ASP A 365 10.91 0.90 21.13
N PHE A 366 9.71 1.04 21.69
CA PHE A 366 8.61 0.09 21.43
C PHE A 366 8.25 0.06 19.94
N ASP A 367 8.18 1.22 19.28
CA ASP A 367 7.87 1.32 17.86
C ASP A 367 8.99 0.73 17.00
N ARG A 368 10.25 0.99 17.34
CA ARG A 368 11.43 0.37 16.75
C ARG A 368 11.40 -1.15 16.89
N SER A 369 11.05 -1.64 18.08
CA SER A 369 10.96 -3.07 18.37
C SER A 369 9.83 -3.75 17.62
N TYR A 370 8.67 -3.09 17.49
CA TYR A 370 7.56 -3.56 16.65
C TYR A 370 8.01 -3.70 15.20
N LEU A 371 8.68 -2.68 14.65
CA LEU A 371 9.18 -2.74 13.27
C LEU A 371 10.19 -3.87 13.08
N LEU A 372 11.13 -4.07 14.02
CA LEU A 372 12.06 -5.20 13.95
C LEU A 372 11.31 -6.52 13.85
N GLN A 373 10.34 -6.76 14.74
CA GLN A 373 9.54 -7.99 14.73
C GLN A 373 8.82 -8.19 13.39
N ASP A 374 8.24 -7.13 12.85
CA ASP A 374 7.53 -7.18 11.58
C ASP A 374 8.50 -7.47 10.40
N LEU A 375 9.68 -6.86 10.38
CA LEU A 375 10.72 -7.14 9.40
C LEU A 375 11.24 -8.59 9.51
N LEU A 376 11.46 -9.11 10.72
CA LEU A 376 11.87 -10.51 10.93
C LEU A 376 10.81 -11.46 10.37
N MET A 377 9.53 -11.20 10.64
CA MET A 377 8.40 -12.00 10.14
C MET A 377 8.19 -11.88 8.62
N SER A 378 8.74 -10.86 7.97
CA SER A 378 8.72 -10.77 6.50
C SER A 378 9.55 -11.86 5.82
N GLY A 379 10.55 -12.42 6.53
CA GLY A 379 11.50 -13.39 5.99
C GLY A 379 12.59 -12.76 5.12
N PHE A 380 12.72 -11.43 5.08
CA PHE A 380 13.69 -10.74 4.24
C PHE A 380 14.84 -10.08 5.03
N VAL A 381 15.08 -10.49 6.26
CA VAL A 381 16.22 -10.04 7.07
C VAL A 381 17.25 -11.17 7.16
N GLU A 382 18.52 -10.88 6.85
CA GLU A 382 19.61 -11.84 7.02
C GLU A 382 20.33 -11.68 8.35
N ARG A 383 20.46 -10.44 8.84
CA ARG A 383 21.05 -10.11 10.12
C ARG A 383 20.57 -8.76 10.63
N TYR A 384 20.67 -8.55 11.94
CA TYR A 384 20.36 -7.26 12.56
C TYR A 384 21.22 -7.01 13.78
N GLY A 385 21.28 -5.76 14.20
CA GLY A 385 21.97 -5.33 15.42
C GLY A 385 21.50 -3.96 15.83
N PHE A 386 22.05 -3.46 16.93
CA PHE A 386 21.76 -2.12 17.43
C PHE A 386 23.06 -1.33 17.55
N VAL A 387 22.98 -0.02 17.31
CA VAL A 387 24.12 0.88 17.40
C VAL A 387 23.69 2.20 18.05
N GLY A 388 24.54 2.78 18.88
CA GLY A 388 24.31 4.10 19.47
C GLY A 388 24.23 5.21 18.40
N GLY A 389 23.93 6.42 18.83
CA GLY A 389 23.94 7.62 17.99
C GLY A 389 22.69 8.48 18.07
N VAL A 390 21.58 7.96 18.64
CA VAL A 390 20.41 8.77 18.96
C VAL A 390 20.61 9.56 20.24
N GLY A 391 21.26 8.97 21.23
CA GLY A 391 21.41 9.51 22.59
C GLY A 391 20.15 9.24 23.41
N ALA A 392 20.35 8.72 24.62
CA ALA A 392 19.27 8.32 25.51
C ALA A 392 18.45 9.53 26.02
N ALA A 393 17.17 9.27 26.30
CA ALA A 393 16.26 10.17 27.00
C ALA A 393 15.34 9.34 27.90
N THR A 394 15.08 9.79 29.11
CA THR A 394 14.27 9.07 30.10
C THR A 394 12.83 9.58 30.15
N MET A 395 11.94 8.83 30.78
CA MET A 395 10.56 9.30 31.04
C MET A 395 10.51 10.54 31.92
N SER A 396 11.47 10.69 32.85
CA SER A 396 11.58 11.85 33.73
C SER A 396 12.23 13.08 33.08
N ASP A 397 13.02 12.86 32.01
CA ASP A 397 13.61 13.91 31.17
C ASP A 397 13.46 13.59 29.68
N PRO A 398 12.25 13.68 29.15
CA PRO A 398 11.96 13.34 27.77
C PRO A 398 12.43 14.42 26.81
N ARG A 399 12.86 14.01 25.62
CA ARG A 399 13.04 14.92 24.50
C ARG A 399 11.70 15.28 23.87
N ARG A 400 11.71 16.32 23.02
CA ARG A 400 10.51 16.74 22.29
C ARG A 400 10.77 16.79 20.79
N ASN A 401 9.80 16.32 20.02
CA ASN A 401 9.84 16.41 18.58
C ASN A 401 9.40 17.79 18.06
N LEU A 402 9.26 17.95 16.72
CA LEU A 402 8.89 19.24 16.11
C LEU A 402 7.50 19.73 16.51
N THR A 403 6.58 18.84 16.86
CA THR A 403 5.24 19.16 17.34
C THR A 403 5.16 19.27 18.85
N ALA A 404 6.31 19.28 19.54
CA ALA A 404 6.45 19.34 20.98
C ALA A 404 5.91 18.12 21.75
N ASP A 405 5.71 16.97 21.07
CA ASP A 405 5.37 15.72 21.73
C ASP A 405 6.60 15.19 22.48
N PRO A 406 6.46 14.78 23.75
CA PRO A 406 7.56 14.18 24.50
C PRO A 406 7.82 12.75 24.02
N TYR A 407 9.10 12.35 23.96
CA TYR A 407 9.52 10.98 23.72
C TYR A 407 10.75 10.61 24.56
N TYR A 408 10.86 9.33 24.88
CA TYR A 408 12.03 8.74 25.52
C TYR A 408 12.57 7.57 24.68
N THR A 409 13.87 7.27 24.87
CA THR A 409 14.59 6.26 24.10
C THR A 409 15.85 5.80 24.83
N ASP A 410 16.25 4.55 24.60
CA ASP A 410 17.55 4.00 25.03
C ASP A 410 18.73 4.58 24.24
N GLY A 411 18.46 5.33 23.18
CA GLY A 411 19.48 5.99 22.36
C GLY A 411 20.05 5.13 21.23
N LEU A 412 19.50 3.95 20.99
CA LEU A 412 19.99 3.03 19.97
C LEU A 412 19.20 3.15 18.66
N ARG A 413 19.87 2.82 17.57
CA ARG A 413 19.30 2.58 16.22
C ARG A 413 19.26 1.11 15.94
N LEU A 414 18.14 0.62 15.43
CA LEU A 414 18.07 -0.69 14.79
C LEU A 414 18.81 -0.63 13.45
N VAL A 415 19.67 -1.61 13.17
CA VAL A 415 20.30 -1.82 11.88
C VAL A 415 19.86 -3.17 11.35
N ALA A 416 19.09 -3.18 10.26
CA ALA A 416 18.61 -4.39 9.61
C ALA A 416 19.26 -4.53 8.23
N PHE A 417 19.86 -5.69 7.97
CA PHE A 417 20.43 -6.06 6.67
C PHE A 417 19.42 -6.94 5.94
N LEU A 418 19.00 -6.50 4.77
CA LEU A 418 17.99 -7.20 4.00
C LEU A 418 18.60 -8.33 3.18
N SER A 419 17.89 -9.43 3.12
CA SER A 419 18.28 -10.62 2.35
C SER A 419 17.73 -10.59 0.93
N ASN A 420 18.49 -11.16 -0.01
CA ASN A 420 18.05 -11.42 -1.37
C ASN A 420 17.17 -12.68 -1.48
N GLN A 421 17.20 -13.52 -0.47
CA GLN A 421 16.44 -14.76 -0.39
C GLN A 421 15.60 -14.76 0.89
N THR A 422 14.47 -15.46 0.86
CA THR A 422 13.66 -15.67 2.05
C THR A 422 14.45 -16.47 3.10
N ARG A 423 14.46 -16.01 4.34
CA ARG A 423 15.11 -16.61 5.50
C ARG A 423 14.10 -17.11 6.50
N THR A 424 14.42 -18.20 7.18
CA THR A 424 13.69 -18.61 8.38
C THR A 424 14.20 -17.81 9.59
N LEU A 425 13.40 -17.73 10.65
CA LEU A 425 13.82 -17.01 11.87
C LEU A 425 15.10 -17.61 12.50
N GLY A 426 15.33 -18.90 12.31
CA GLY A 426 16.54 -19.57 12.82
C GLY A 426 17.81 -19.23 12.07
N ASP A 427 17.71 -18.71 10.84
CA ASP A 427 18.84 -18.37 9.98
C ASP A 427 19.27 -16.90 10.09
N ILE A 428 18.60 -16.12 10.96
CA ILE A 428 18.85 -14.69 11.11
C ILE A 428 19.94 -14.46 12.15
N GLU A 429 21.03 -13.83 11.72
CA GLU A 429 22.15 -13.49 12.59
C GLU A 429 21.82 -12.26 13.46
N ARG A 430 22.05 -12.33 14.75
CA ARG A 430 22.10 -11.17 15.63
C ARG A 430 23.54 -10.71 15.81
N LEU A 431 23.84 -9.50 15.38
CA LEU A 431 25.18 -8.93 15.51
C LEU A 431 25.52 -8.69 16.99
N PRO A 432 26.78 -8.97 17.42
CA PRO A 432 27.24 -8.76 18.77
C PRO A 432 27.57 -7.28 19.06
N TRP A 433 26.65 -6.40 18.67
CA TRP A 433 26.73 -4.95 18.90
C TRP A 433 26.04 -4.55 20.21
N GLU A 434 25.68 -3.28 20.35
CA GLU A 434 24.94 -2.81 21.50
C GLU A 434 23.64 -3.60 21.68
N GLN A 435 23.17 -3.69 22.92
CA GLN A 435 21.93 -4.38 23.25
C GLN A 435 20.96 -3.39 23.89
N PRO A 436 19.68 -3.37 23.46
CA PRO A 436 18.66 -2.67 24.22
C PRO A 436 18.69 -3.09 25.69
N PRO A 437 18.58 -2.16 26.63
CA PRO A 437 18.53 -2.50 28.04
C PRO A 437 17.33 -3.41 28.33
N ALA A 438 17.49 -4.30 29.30
CA ALA A 438 16.35 -5.02 29.84
C ALA A 438 15.33 -4.01 30.41
N PRO A 439 14.02 -4.27 30.29
CA PRO A 439 13.00 -3.42 30.92
C PRO A 439 13.34 -3.28 32.42
N SER A 440 13.63 -2.07 32.85
CA SER A 440 13.86 -1.79 34.31
C SER A 440 12.50 -1.71 34.99
N ASP A 441 12.45 -2.06 36.27
CA ASP A 441 11.24 -1.93 37.11
C ASP A 441 10.77 -0.46 37.23
N GLU A 442 11.64 0.51 36.94
CA GLU A 442 11.32 1.95 36.87
C GLU A 442 10.54 2.34 35.61
N ALA A 443 10.45 1.44 34.59
CA ALA A 443 9.70 1.66 33.36
C ALA A 443 8.31 0.98 33.37
N ARG A 444 7.93 0.37 34.50
CA ARG A 444 6.62 -0.19 34.79
C ARG A 444 5.89 0.69 35.81
#